data_02e725a572d800a57af0ca4aafdee4eb
#
_entry.id   02e725a572d800a57af0ca4aafdee4eb
#
_cell.length_a   1.000
_cell.length_b   1.000
_cell.length_c   1.000
_cell.angle_alpha   90.00
_cell.angle_beta   90.00
_cell.angle_gamma   90.00
#
_symmetry.space_group_name_H-M   'P 1'
#
loop_
_entity.id
_entity.type
_entity.pdbx_description
1 polymer ?
#
loop_
_entity_poly.entity_id
_entity_poly.type
_entity_poly.pdbx_seq_one_letter_code
_entity_poly.pdbx_strand_id
1 'polypeptide(L)'
;MSEFDFKSSNFFDFTKKEKHFEYLNRQYFSSEFYFGTGASHASAANFFNKRSLITNSICYSLPRIYLKGDFVTFKKIFCLKEKKVLSLEEIFNRVSLATKLHTHSISEKSESIILIDNDEDEILDAARDFLNFSEQKDENELLHKYHQMRKDYILKNKFFSNKDTVDFHEFFINCEGSVPKNFLKTYLFQNELLKEISNKIGFELKKKYLI
;
A
#
# COMPACT_ATOMS: atom_id res chain seq x y z
N MET A 1 -3.15 -21.51 -6.02
CA MET A 1 -1.94 -21.11 -5.29
C MET A 1 -0.81 -22.01 -5.78
N SER A 2 0.23 -21.42 -6.37
CA SER A 2 1.42 -22.18 -6.79
C SER A 2 2.15 -22.70 -5.54
N GLU A 3 2.49 -23.98 -5.54
CA GLU A 3 3.35 -24.54 -4.50
C GLU A 3 4.73 -23.89 -4.61
N PHE A 4 5.15 -23.22 -3.55
CA PHE A 4 6.53 -22.78 -3.41
C PHE A 4 7.37 -23.98 -2.99
N ASP A 5 8.24 -24.46 -3.89
CA ASP A 5 9.20 -25.52 -3.56
C ASP A 5 10.51 -24.91 -3.05
N PHE A 6 10.41 -24.17 -1.95
CA PHE A 6 11.55 -23.55 -1.30
C PHE A 6 11.98 -24.41 -0.11
N LYS A 7 13.12 -25.11 -0.25
CA LYS A 7 13.70 -25.94 0.81
C LYS A 7 14.73 -25.14 1.62
N SER A 8 14.30 -24.57 2.72
CA SER A 8 15.20 -23.97 3.72
C SER A 8 14.79 -24.46 5.10
N SER A 9 15.76 -24.71 5.98
CA SER A 9 15.50 -25.07 7.38
C SER A 9 14.77 -23.96 8.15
N ASN A 10 14.84 -22.73 7.63
CA ASN A 10 14.23 -21.53 8.22
C ASN A 10 12.88 -21.16 7.56
N PHE A 11 12.44 -21.94 6.56
CA PHE A 11 11.16 -21.72 5.89
C PHE A 11 10.13 -22.72 6.41
N PHE A 12 9.01 -22.22 6.88
CA PHE A 12 7.90 -23.02 7.36
C PHE A 12 6.62 -22.68 6.57
N ASP A 13 6.19 -23.62 5.72
CA ASP A 13 4.98 -23.47 4.92
C ASP A 13 3.74 -23.86 5.75
N PHE A 14 3.02 -22.85 6.24
CA PHE A 14 1.77 -23.03 6.99
C PHE A 14 0.57 -23.38 6.11
N THR A 15 0.68 -23.27 4.78
CA THR A 15 -0.45 -23.57 3.88
C THR A 15 -0.78 -25.05 3.84
N LYS A 16 0.18 -25.91 4.18
CA LYS A 16 0.06 -27.37 4.19
C LYS A 16 -0.46 -27.94 5.50
N LYS A 17 -0.66 -27.13 6.55
CA LYS A 17 -1.20 -27.57 7.83
C LYS A 17 -2.63 -27.14 8.03
N GLU A 18 -3.40 -27.93 8.80
CA GLU A 18 -4.75 -27.56 9.21
C GLU A 18 -4.76 -26.15 9.81
N LYS A 19 -5.70 -25.32 9.34
CA LYS A 19 -5.80 -23.90 9.69
C LYS A 19 -6.35 -23.72 11.10
N HIS A 20 -5.59 -24.06 12.12
CA HIS A 20 -5.95 -23.77 13.49
C HIS A 20 -5.58 -22.33 13.84
N PHE A 21 -6.53 -21.61 14.43
CA PHE A 21 -6.36 -20.25 14.96
C PHE A 21 -5.14 -20.14 15.88
N GLU A 22 -4.83 -21.19 16.64
CA GLU A 22 -3.64 -21.26 17.49
C GLU A 22 -2.32 -21.13 16.71
N TYR A 23 -2.24 -21.71 15.50
CA TYR A 23 -1.04 -21.59 14.68
C TYR A 23 -0.84 -20.17 14.17
N LEU A 24 -1.92 -19.50 13.76
CA LEU A 24 -1.85 -18.12 13.34
C LEU A 24 -1.37 -17.22 14.47
N ASN A 25 -1.91 -17.37 15.67
CA ASN A 25 -1.49 -16.61 16.83
C ASN A 25 -0.02 -16.85 17.18
N ARG A 26 0.43 -18.11 17.19
CA ARG A 26 1.84 -18.45 17.42
C ARG A 26 2.74 -17.83 16.36
N GLN A 27 2.31 -17.85 15.08
CA GLN A 27 3.05 -17.23 13.98
C GLN A 27 3.26 -15.74 14.21
N TYR A 28 2.20 -14.98 14.53
CA TYR A 28 2.32 -13.56 14.84
C TYR A 28 3.15 -13.30 16.08
N PHE A 29 2.97 -14.10 17.12
CA PHE A 29 3.72 -13.92 18.37
C PHE A 29 5.22 -14.14 18.17
N SER A 30 5.62 -15.15 17.41
CA SER A 30 7.03 -15.52 17.18
C SER A 30 7.71 -14.78 16.02
N SER A 31 6.94 -14.11 15.15
CA SER A 31 7.51 -13.35 14.04
C SER A 31 8.15 -12.05 14.51
N GLU A 32 9.15 -11.57 13.80
CA GLU A 32 9.74 -10.23 14.03
C GLU A 32 8.90 -9.15 13.35
N PHE A 33 8.35 -9.45 12.18
CA PHE A 33 7.53 -8.54 11.38
C PHE A 33 6.56 -9.30 10.48
N TYR A 34 5.62 -8.57 9.93
CA TYR A 34 4.70 -9.04 8.88
C TYR A 34 5.14 -8.49 7.52
N PHE A 35 5.12 -9.36 6.51
CA PHE A 35 5.30 -8.97 5.11
C PHE A 35 4.20 -9.60 4.25
N GLY A 36 3.44 -8.76 3.56
CA GLY A 36 2.37 -9.25 2.71
C GLY A 36 1.49 -8.16 2.11
N THR A 37 0.35 -8.56 1.57
CA THR A 37 -0.65 -7.63 1.05
C THR A 37 -1.54 -7.09 2.17
N GLY A 38 -2.15 -5.90 1.94
CA GLY A 38 -3.01 -5.23 2.90
C GLY A 38 -4.32 -5.97 3.17
N ALA A 39 -4.25 -6.96 4.04
CA ALA A 39 -5.39 -7.76 4.50
C ALA A 39 -5.52 -7.68 6.03
N SER A 40 -6.50 -8.39 6.59
CA SER A 40 -6.72 -8.51 8.04
C SER A 40 -5.48 -9.00 8.80
N HIS A 41 -4.60 -9.74 8.14
CA HIS A 41 -3.33 -10.20 8.70
C HIS A 41 -2.39 -9.06 9.11
N ALA A 42 -2.33 -7.96 8.35
CA ALA A 42 -1.54 -6.79 8.73
C ALA A 42 -2.06 -6.17 10.04
N SER A 43 -3.38 -6.05 10.20
CA SER A 43 -3.98 -5.56 11.45
C SER A 43 -3.71 -6.50 12.62
N ALA A 44 -3.71 -7.82 12.39
CA ALA A 44 -3.33 -8.79 13.42
C ALA A 44 -1.87 -8.64 13.85
N ALA A 45 -0.93 -8.43 12.91
CA ALA A 45 0.47 -8.17 13.23
C ALA A 45 0.63 -6.93 14.11
N ASN A 46 -0.05 -5.84 13.78
CA ASN A 46 -0.03 -4.61 14.59
C ASN A 46 -0.61 -4.83 15.99
N PHE A 47 -1.68 -5.66 16.12
CA PHE A 47 -2.21 -6.04 17.43
C PHE A 47 -1.16 -6.70 18.34
N PHE A 48 -0.25 -7.47 17.75
CA PHE A 48 0.91 -8.05 18.45
C PHE A 48 2.15 -7.13 18.49
N ASN A 49 1.96 -5.85 18.20
CA ASN A 49 3.05 -4.85 18.14
C ASN A 49 4.19 -5.24 17.19
N LYS A 50 3.84 -5.86 16.08
CA LYS A 50 4.79 -6.24 15.02
C LYS A 50 4.72 -5.25 13.89
N ARG A 51 5.87 -4.73 13.45
CA ARG A 51 5.95 -3.89 12.27
C ARG A 51 5.49 -4.63 11.03
N SER A 52 4.95 -3.89 10.09
CA SER A 52 4.38 -4.46 8.86
C SER A 52 4.97 -3.81 7.62
N LEU A 53 5.36 -4.62 6.62
CA LEU A 53 5.54 -4.18 5.25
C LEU A 53 4.34 -4.66 4.43
N ILE A 54 3.50 -3.73 4.01
CA ILE A 54 2.32 -3.99 3.19
C ILE A 54 2.61 -3.60 1.75
N THR A 55 2.48 -4.55 0.84
CA THR A 55 2.65 -4.30 -0.60
C THR A 55 1.32 -4.36 -1.34
N ASN A 56 1.27 -3.72 -2.50
CA ASN A 56 0.09 -3.75 -3.37
C ASN A 56 -1.20 -3.27 -2.70
N SER A 57 -1.12 -2.31 -1.77
CA SER A 57 -2.30 -1.73 -1.15
C SER A 57 -3.11 -0.91 -2.17
N ILE A 58 -4.45 -0.96 -2.06
CA ILE A 58 -5.35 -0.06 -2.78
C ILE A 58 -5.96 1.02 -1.87
N CYS A 59 -5.68 0.96 -0.58
CA CYS A 59 -6.17 1.92 0.41
C CYS A 59 -5.19 3.09 0.54
N TYR A 60 -5.18 4.00 -0.42
CA TYR A 60 -4.23 5.13 -0.47
C TYR A 60 -4.41 6.12 0.68
N SER A 61 -5.65 6.39 1.07
CA SER A 61 -5.97 7.38 2.11
C SER A 61 -5.86 6.84 3.53
N LEU A 62 -6.15 5.55 3.71
CA LEU A 62 -6.11 4.87 5.01
C LEU A 62 -5.31 3.57 4.91
N PRO A 63 -4.03 3.65 4.57
CA PRO A 63 -3.18 2.46 4.61
C PRO A 63 -3.11 1.93 6.04
N ARG A 64 -3.10 0.63 6.19
CA ARG A 64 -3.05 -0.04 7.50
C ARG A 64 -1.62 -0.06 8.06
N ILE A 65 -1.03 1.12 8.21
CA ILE A 65 0.33 1.35 8.72
C ILE A 65 0.22 2.19 9.99
N TYR A 66 -0.01 1.55 11.10
CA TYR A 66 -0.34 2.20 12.36
C TYR A 66 0.87 2.50 13.23
N LEU A 67 1.90 1.66 13.12
CA LEU A 67 3.08 1.77 13.94
C LEU A 67 4.18 2.55 13.22
N LYS A 68 4.98 3.25 13.99
CA LYS A 68 6.24 3.81 13.48
C LYS A 68 7.13 2.68 12.97
N GLY A 69 7.59 2.81 11.73
CA GLY A 69 8.32 1.74 11.05
C GLY A 69 7.45 0.71 10.30
N ASP A 70 6.12 0.86 10.29
CA ASP A 70 5.30 0.20 9.27
C ASP A 70 5.54 0.85 7.91
N PHE A 71 5.53 0.05 6.86
CA PHE A 71 5.71 0.51 5.48
C PHE A 71 4.59 0.03 4.57
N VAL A 72 4.24 0.84 3.57
CA VAL A 72 3.27 0.48 2.54
C VAL A 72 3.74 0.89 1.16
N THR A 73 3.54 0.00 0.17
CA THR A 73 3.50 0.36 -1.24
C THR A 73 2.10 0.18 -1.80
N PHE A 74 1.75 0.98 -2.80
CA PHE A 74 0.43 0.95 -3.40
C PHE A 74 0.47 0.32 -4.79
N LYS A 75 -0.64 -0.31 -5.21
CA LYS A 75 -0.82 -0.65 -6.61
C LYS A 75 -0.73 0.61 -7.47
N LYS A 76 -0.18 0.51 -8.65
CA LYS A 76 -0.22 1.60 -9.64
C LYS A 76 -1.60 1.63 -10.30
N ILE A 77 -2.14 2.82 -10.57
CA ILE A 77 -3.40 2.99 -11.28
C ILE A 77 -3.11 3.54 -12.68
N PHE A 78 -3.34 2.74 -13.70
CA PHE A 78 -3.27 3.20 -15.08
C PHE A 78 -4.65 3.69 -15.53
N CYS A 79 -4.77 4.97 -15.87
CA CYS A 79 -5.98 5.56 -16.39
C CYS A 79 -6.05 5.35 -17.90
N LEU A 80 -7.04 4.57 -18.37
CA LEU A 80 -7.21 4.24 -19.80
C LEU A 80 -7.55 5.48 -20.65
N LYS A 81 -8.32 6.42 -20.09
CA LYS A 81 -8.71 7.66 -20.78
C LYS A 81 -7.52 8.58 -21.01
N GLU A 82 -6.66 8.72 -20.03
CA GLU A 82 -5.50 9.61 -20.07
C GLU A 82 -4.23 8.90 -20.55
N LYS A 83 -4.28 7.57 -20.69
CA LYS A 83 -3.17 6.70 -21.14
C LYS A 83 -1.90 6.89 -20.30
N LYS A 84 -2.07 7.04 -18.98
CA LYS A 84 -0.96 7.24 -18.05
C LYS A 84 -1.22 6.60 -16.69
N VAL A 85 -0.14 6.39 -15.94
CA VAL A 85 -0.20 6.07 -14.51
C VAL A 85 -0.51 7.35 -13.73
N LEU A 86 -1.49 7.27 -12.82
CA LEU A 86 -1.83 8.39 -11.94
C LEU A 86 -0.81 8.49 -10.80
N SER A 87 -0.39 9.73 -10.50
CA SER A 87 0.37 10.00 -9.28
C SER A 87 -0.52 9.92 -8.04
N LEU A 88 0.08 9.82 -6.85
CA LEU A 88 -0.67 9.84 -5.59
C LEU A 88 -1.44 11.15 -5.43
N GLU A 89 -0.83 12.28 -5.82
CA GLU A 89 -1.50 13.59 -5.83
C GLU A 89 -2.77 13.58 -6.69
N GLU A 90 -2.69 13.04 -7.90
CA GLU A 90 -3.85 12.94 -8.79
C GLU A 90 -4.94 12.02 -8.23
N ILE A 91 -4.56 10.93 -7.57
CA ILE A 91 -5.50 10.02 -6.92
C ILE A 91 -6.23 10.74 -5.78
N PHE A 92 -5.53 11.47 -4.91
CA PHE A 92 -6.14 12.24 -3.83
C PHE A 92 -7.02 13.39 -4.33
N ASN A 93 -6.67 14.00 -5.47
CA ASN A 93 -7.50 15.03 -6.10
C ASN A 93 -8.78 14.46 -6.77
N ARG A 94 -8.83 13.15 -7.03
CA ARG A 94 -10.01 12.44 -7.58
C ARG A 94 -10.82 11.80 -6.47
N VAL A 95 -11.53 12.60 -5.70
CA VAL A 95 -12.26 12.20 -4.48
C VAL A 95 -13.08 10.92 -4.66
N SER A 96 -13.88 10.84 -5.76
CA SER A 96 -14.70 9.66 -6.03
C SER A 96 -13.85 8.40 -6.24
N LEU A 97 -12.74 8.48 -6.96
CA LEU A 97 -11.83 7.36 -7.20
C LEU A 97 -11.19 6.91 -5.87
N ALA A 98 -10.62 7.85 -5.13
CA ALA A 98 -9.97 7.56 -3.85
C ALA A 98 -10.95 6.94 -2.83
N THR A 99 -12.21 7.41 -2.81
CA THR A 99 -13.27 6.84 -1.98
C THR A 99 -13.59 5.40 -2.35
N LYS A 100 -13.77 5.11 -3.63
CA LYS A 100 -14.08 3.75 -4.12
C LYS A 100 -12.92 2.80 -3.87
N LEU A 101 -11.68 3.25 -4.00
CA LEU A 101 -10.50 2.48 -3.63
C LEU A 101 -10.49 2.15 -2.14
N HIS A 102 -10.79 3.13 -1.29
CA HIS A 102 -10.85 2.93 0.16
C HIS A 102 -11.93 1.93 0.56
N THR A 103 -13.13 2.03 -0.01
CA THR A 103 -14.26 1.14 0.31
C THR A 103 -14.21 -0.20 -0.40
N HIS A 104 -13.15 -0.49 -1.16
CA HIS A 104 -13.03 -1.68 -2.03
C HIS A 104 -14.22 -1.85 -3.00
N SER A 105 -14.94 -0.78 -3.31
CA SER A 105 -16.08 -0.76 -4.23
C SER A 105 -15.69 -0.37 -5.66
N ILE A 106 -14.38 -0.42 -5.97
CA ILE A 106 -13.88 -0.05 -7.28
C ILE A 106 -14.18 -1.14 -8.30
N SER A 107 -14.61 -0.70 -9.48
CA SER A 107 -14.67 -1.54 -10.66
C SER A 107 -13.76 -0.94 -11.73
N GLU A 108 -12.72 -1.66 -12.12
CA GLU A 108 -11.75 -1.22 -13.13
C GLU A 108 -12.45 -0.81 -14.43
N LYS A 109 -13.43 -1.59 -14.84
CA LYS A 109 -14.20 -1.33 -16.09
C LYS A 109 -14.99 -0.03 -16.00
N SER A 110 -15.74 0.20 -14.91
CA SER A 110 -16.57 1.41 -14.78
C SER A 110 -15.73 2.68 -14.59
N GLU A 111 -14.59 2.58 -13.95
CA GLU A 111 -13.68 3.73 -13.73
C GLU A 111 -12.72 3.96 -14.90
N SER A 112 -12.69 3.07 -15.89
CA SER A 112 -11.72 3.10 -17.01
C SER A 112 -10.28 3.13 -16.51
N ILE A 113 -9.98 2.27 -15.55
CA ILE A 113 -8.65 2.13 -14.96
C ILE A 113 -8.20 0.67 -14.98
N ILE A 114 -6.89 0.46 -14.80
CA ILE A 114 -6.28 -0.85 -14.53
C ILE A 114 -5.44 -0.72 -13.29
N LEU A 115 -5.63 -1.66 -12.34
CA LEU A 115 -4.80 -1.80 -11.16
C LEU A 115 -3.60 -2.70 -11.48
N ILE A 116 -2.39 -2.18 -11.26
CA ILE A 116 -1.14 -2.84 -11.59
C ILE A 116 -0.35 -3.08 -10.31
N ASP A 117 0.07 -4.31 -10.10
CA ASP A 117 0.89 -4.69 -8.96
C ASP A 117 2.28 -4.04 -9.00
N ASN A 118 2.89 -3.93 -7.85
CA ASN A 118 4.31 -3.58 -7.75
C ASN A 118 5.14 -4.70 -8.43
N ASP A 119 6.18 -4.32 -9.12
CA ASP A 119 7.14 -5.27 -9.66
C ASP A 119 8.15 -5.72 -8.58
N GLU A 120 9.02 -6.65 -8.95
CA GLU A 120 9.97 -7.27 -8.03
C GLU A 120 10.95 -6.25 -7.46
N ASP A 121 11.42 -5.31 -8.27
CA ASP A 121 12.37 -4.28 -7.86
C ASP A 121 11.73 -3.29 -6.87
N GLU A 122 10.49 -2.88 -7.12
CA GLU A 122 9.72 -2.02 -6.20
C GLU A 122 9.49 -2.69 -4.83
N ILE A 123 9.18 -3.99 -4.84
CA ILE A 123 8.98 -4.77 -3.61
C ILE A 123 10.31 -4.93 -2.86
N LEU A 124 11.40 -5.20 -3.59
CA LEU A 124 12.74 -5.36 -3.01
C LEU A 124 13.24 -4.06 -2.39
N ASP A 125 13.06 -2.94 -3.06
CA ASP A 125 13.41 -1.61 -2.53
C ASP A 125 12.60 -1.27 -1.28
N ALA A 126 11.31 -1.58 -1.28
CA ALA A 126 10.47 -1.40 -0.11
C ALA A 126 10.92 -2.26 1.07
N ALA A 127 11.31 -3.51 0.81
CA ALA A 127 11.84 -4.41 1.83
C ALA A 127 13.17 -3.91 2.41
N ARG A 128 14.05 -3.36 1.57
CA ARG A 128 15.32 -2.76 2.03
C ARG A 128 15.09 -1.54 2.92
N ASP A 129 14.21 -0.62 2.51
CA ASP A 129 13.86 0.55 3.32
C ASP A 129 13.25 0.13 4.66
N PHE A 130 12.35 -0.88 4.65
CA PHE A 130 11.72 -1.41 5.85
C PHE A 130 12.72 -2.05 6.82
N LEU A 131 13.63 -2.88 6.34
CA LEU A 131 14.62 -3.57 7.16
C LEU A 131 15.69 -2.61 7.74
N ASN A 132 16.04 -1.57 6.97
CA ASN A 132 17.04 -0.57 7.36
C ASN A 132 16.45 0.63 8.09
N PHE A 133 15.14 0.60 8.40
CA PHE A 133 14.48 1.69 9.10
C PHE A 133 15.12 1.95 10.45
N SER A 134 15.52 3.18 10.69
CA SER A 134 15.96 3.65 12.00
C SER A 134 15.22 4.92 12.38
N GLU A 135 14.73 5.00 13.60
CA GLU A 135 13.90 6.11 14.09
C GLU A 135 14.57 7.50 13.99
N GLN A 136 15.88 7.53 13.93
CA GLN A 136 16.67 8.77 13.98
C GLN A 136 16.92 9.43 12.62
N LYS A 137 16.49 8.84 11.51
CA LYS A 137 16.92 9.27 10.15
C LYS A 137 15.82 9.82 9.24
N ASP A 138 14.56 9.79 9.60
CA ASP A 138 13.48 10.08 8.64
C ASP A 138 12.93 11.51 8.71
N GLU A 139 13.74 12.49 8.41
CA GLU A 139 13.26 13.75 7.81
C GLU A 139 13.12 13.58 6.28
N ASN A 140 12.14 12.80 5.85
CA ASN A 140 11.85 12.65 4.42
C ASN A 140 10.76 13.65 4.00
N GLU A 141 11.15 14.73 3.34
CA GLU A 141 10.24 15.78 2.85
C GLU A 141 9.09 15.20 1.99
N LEU A 142 9.35 14.18 1.18
CA LEU A 142 8.31 13.54 0.36
C LEU A 142 7.31 12.77 1.21
N LEU A 143 7.77 12.11 2.27
CA LEU A 143 6.89 11.43 3.22
C LEU A 143 6.01 12.42 3.95
N HIS A 144 6.56 13.56 4.35
CA HIS A 144 5.80 14.63 4.97
C HIS A 144 4.71 15.19 4.03
N LYS A 145 5.05 15.42 2.76
CA LYS A 145 4.07 15.83 1.73
C LYS A 145 2.98 14.78 1.52
N TYR A 146 3.32 13.49 1.48
CA TYR A 146 2.34 12.42 1.39
C TYR A 146 1.38 12.43 2.59
N HIS A 147 1.90 12.52 3.82
CA HIS A 147 1.06 12.57 5.01
C HIS A 147 0.16 13.81 5.01
N GLN A 148 0.66 14.96 4.58
CA GLN A 148 -0.16 16.17 4.49
C GLN A 148 -1.29 16.00 3.46
N MET A 149 -1.01 15.52 2.26
CA MET A 149 -2.04 15.27 1.24
C MET A 149 -3.09 14.26 1.73
N ARG A 150 -2.67 13.21 2.41
CA ARG A 150 -3.55 12.21 3.01
C ARG A 150 -4.46 12.82 4.07
N LYS A 151 -3.89 13.62 4.97
CA LYS A 151 -4.61 14.33 6.02
C LYS A 151 -5.65 15.29 5.43
N ASP A 152 -5.26 16.11 4.47
CA ASP A 152 -6.14 17.06 3.81
C ASP A 152 -7.30 16.34 3.11
N TYR A 153 -7.02 15.21 2.45
CA TYR A 153 -8.03 14.38 1.82
C TYR A 153 -9.05 13.84 2.85
N ILE A 154 -8.59 13.29 3.97
CA ILE A 154 -9.45 12.75 5.03
C ILE A 154 -10.34 13.84 5.61
N LEU A 155 -9.77 14.99 5.97
CA LEU A 155 -10.49 16.10 6.56
C LEU A 155 -11.52 16.71 5.59
N LYS A 156 -11.14 16.89 4.32
CA LYS A 156 -12.01 17.48 3.31
C LYS A 156 -13.22 16.61 2.98
N ASN A 157 -13.08 15.32 3.02
CA ASN A 157 -14.12 14.40 2.53
C ASN A 157 -15.03 13.85 3.62
N LYS A 158 -14.88 14.28 4.88
CA LYS A 158 -15.75 13.91 6.00
C LYS A 158 -16.10 12.41 6.02
N PHE A 159 -15.12 11.56 5.73
CA PHE A 159 -15.33 10.11 5.60
C PHE A 159 -16.04 9.48 6.78
N PHE A 160 -16.01 10.14 7.91
CA PHE A 160 -16.55 9.69 9.17
C PHE A 160 -17.38 10.82 9.78
N SER A 161 -18.46 11.21 9.14
CA SER A 161 -19.28 12.36 9.52
C SER A 161 -20.15 12.14 10.77
N ASN A 162 -20.15 10.95 11.38
CA ASN A 162 -20.84 10.71 12.63
C ASN A 162 -20.03 11.22 13.82
N LYS A 163 -20.70 11.94 14.72
CA LYS A 163 -20.09 12.52 15.93
C LYS A 163 -19.39 11.50 16.83
N ASP A 164 -19.78 10.24 16.74
CA ASP A 164 -19.22 9.13 17.54
C ASP A 164 -17.89 8.58 17.00
N THR A 165 -17.36 9.16 15.92
CA THR A 165 -16.16 8.68 15.24
C THR A 165 -15.01 9.68 15.26
N VAL A 166 -15.07 10.73 16.07
CA VAL A 166 -14.01 11.76 16.18
C VAL A 166 -12.69 11.14 16.59
N ASP A 167 -12.69 10.23 17.57
CA ASP A 167 -11.49 9.53 18.04
C ASP A 167 -10.87 8.63 16.95
N PHE A 168 -11.73 8.07 16.08
CA PHE A 168 -11.29 7.25 14.95
C PHE A 168 -10.59 8.09 13.87
N HIS A 169 -11.04 9.35 13.68
CA HIS A 169 -10.37 10.30 12.78
C HIS A 169 -8.96 10.65 13.24
N GLU A 170 -8.80 10.97 14.53
CA GLU A 170 -7.49 11.32 15.09
C GLU A 170 -6.52 10.16 14.96
N PHE A 171 -6.97 8.94 15.21
CA PHE A 171 -6.15 7.76 15.05
C PHE A 171 -5.62 7.60 13.61
N PHE A 172 -6.47 7.76 12.59
CA PHE A 172 -6.05 7.62 11.19
C PHE A 172 -5.26 8.82 10.68
N ILE A 173 -5.55 10.03 11.15
CA ILE A 173 -4.81 11.23 10.79
C ILE A 173 -3.37 11.16 11.32
N ASN A 174 -3.18 10.59 12.49
CA ASN A 174 -1.90 10.51 13.18
C ASN A 174 -1.14 9.19 12.94
N CYS A 175 -1.52 8.40 11.91
CA CYS A 175 -0.73 7.22 11.50
C CYS A 175 0.72 7.61 11.20
N GLU A 176 1.66 6.93 11.83
CA GLU A 176 3.10 7.21 11.74
C GLU A 176 3.84 6.31 10.73
N GLY A 177 3.13 5.45 10.03
CA GLY A 177 3.74 4.54 9.07
C GLY A 177 4.32 5.25 7.85
N SER A 178 5.23 4.58 7.17
CA SER A 178 6.06 5.12 6.10
C SER A 178 5.68 4.57 4.72
N VAL A 179 6.09 5.30 3.70
CA VAL A 179 6.08 4.84 2.30
C VAL A 179 7.53 4.84 1.82
N PRO A 180 7.99 3.79 1.12
CA PRO A 180 9.37 3.71 0.65
C PRO A 180 9.79 4.94 -0.14
N LYS A 181 11.03 5.38 0.09
CA LYS A 181 11.54 6.65 -0.47
C LYS A 181 11.53 6.65 -2.00
N ASN A 182 11.96 5.56 -2.62
CA ASN A 182 11.97 5.46 -4.09
C ASN A 182 10.56 5.41 -4.65
N PHE A 183 9.61 4.75 -3.96
CA PHE A 183 8.20 4.77 -4.34
C PHE A 183 7.65 6.21 -4.34
N LEU A 184 7.90 7.00 -3.30
CA LEU A 184 7.47 8.40 -3.25
C LEU A 184 8.12 9.26 -4.32
N LYS A 185 9.43 9.10 -4.59
CA LYS A 185 10.11 9.82 -5.67
C LYS A 185 9.47 9.57 -7.03
N THR A 186 9.01 8.35 -7.27
CA THR A 186 8.44 7.94 -8.55
C THR A 186 6.98 8.34 -8.68
N TYR A 187 6.17 8.12 -7.63
CA TYR A 187 4.71 8.12 -7.74
C TYR A 187 4.01 9.27 -7.00
N LEU A 188 4.71 10.08 -6.19
CA LEU A 188 4.04 11.13 -5.41
C LEU A 188 3.44 12.20 -6.31
N PHE A 189 4.22 12.68 -7.28
CA PHE A 189 3.82 13.70 -8.25
C PHE A 189 4.07 13.24 -9.68
N GLN A 190 3.44 13.91 -10.65
CA GLN A 190 3.80 13.71 -12.05
C GLN A 190 5.25 14.17 -12.31
N ASN A 191 6.05 13.31 -12.92
CA ASN A 191 7.46 13.56 -13.26
C ASN A 191 7.87 12.76 -14.50
N GLU A 192 9.07 12.97 -15.00
CA GLU A 192 9.56 12.29 -16.22
C GLU A 192 9.65 10.76 -16.03
N LEU A 193 10.11 10.28 -14.87
CA LEU A 193 10.18 8.86 -14.58
C LEU A 193 8.79 8.20 -14.61
N LEU A 194 7.78 8.85 -14.04
CA LEU A 194 6.41 8.35 -14.07
C LEU A 194 5.83 8.35 -15.49
N LYS A 195 6.22 9.31 -16.33
CA LYS A 195 5.83 9.31 -17.75
C LYS A 195 6.47 8.15 -18.52
N GLU A 196 7.74 7.86 -18.29
CA GLU A 196 8.43 6.70 -18.90
C GLU A 196 7.76 5.39 -18.51
N ILE A 197 7.46 5.21 -17.22
CA ILE A 197 6.72 4.05 -16.70
C ILE A 197 5.32 3.96 -17.35
N SER A 198 4.62 5.09 -17.47
CA SER A 198 3.30 5.16 -18.12
C SER A 198 3.35 4.69 -19.57
N ASN A 199 4.36 5.12 -20.32
CA ASN A 199 4.56 4.72 -21.72
C ASN A 199 4.85 3.22 -21.85
N LYS A 200 5.74 2.68 -20.99
CA LYS A 200 6.04 1.24 -20.95
C LYS A 200 4.81 0.41 -20.67
N ILE A 201 4.08 0.74 -19.61
CA ILE A 201 2.84 0.05 -19.22
C ILE A 201 1.79 0.17 -20.33
N GLY A 202 1.59 1.35 -20.89
CA GLY A 202 0.65 1.56 -21.99
C GLY A 202 0.96 0.71 -23.21
N PHE A 203 2.25 0.51 -23.53
CA PHE A 203 2.67 -0.37 -24.62
C PHE A 203 2.39 -1.85 -24.32
N GLU A 204 2.68 -2.31 -23.12
CA GLU A 204 2.41 -3.69 -22.67
C GLU A 204 0.92 -4.00 -22.64
N LEU A 205 0.10 -3.06 -22.15
CA LEU A 205 -1.36 -3.20 -22.13
C LEU A 205 -1.96 -3.27 -23.53
N LYS A 206 -1.46 -2.49 -24.48
CA LYS A 206 -1.87 -2.58 -25.90
C LYS A 206 -1.60 -3.97 -26.48
N LYS A 207 -0.43 -4.55 -26.19
CA LYS A 207 -0.11 -5.92 -26.63
C LYS A 207 -1.05 -6.96 -26.02
N LYS A 208 -1.39 -6.81 -24.73
CA LYS A 208 -2.17 -7.80 -23.98
C LYS A 208 -3.67 -7.74 -24.27
N TYR A 209 -4.22 -6.57 -24.50
CA TYR A 209 -5.66 -6.34 -24.59
C TYR A 209 -6.15 -5.86 -25.95
N LEU A 210 -5.26 -5.69 -26.96
CA LEU A 210 -5.61 -5.14 -28.28
C LEU A 210 -6.36 -3.79 -28.23
N ILE A 211 -6.01 -2.94 -27.24
CA ILE A 211 -6.64 -1.64 -27.01
C ILE A 211 -5.94 -0.54 -27.80
#